data_99c5e25ee23d446ba2b871005ec2d1e5
#
_entry.id   99c5e25ee23d446ba2b871005ec2d1e5
#
_cell.length_a   1.000
_cell.length_b   1.000
_cell.length_c   1.000
_cell.angle_alpha   90.00
_cell.angle_beta   90.00
_cell.angle_gamma   90.00
#
_symmetry.space_group_name_H-M   'P 1'
#
loop_
_entity.id
_entity.type
_entity.pdbx_description
1 polymer ?
#
loop_
_entity_poly.entity_id
_entity_poly.type
_entity_poly.pdbx_seq_one_letter_code
_entity_poly.pdbx_strand_id
1 'polypeptide(L)'
;MDGHPARGMVPDAKWRGTMKDILKGELVRLSAMDMEEMSKAFSFWSRDTEFRRLLDSGAAHVSSQNAVKKWLEKGLDEQSINMHWFSIRKLDDDRLLGDIDLYVNNWPGREAFVGLGIGERESWGRGYGTDVMKVILRYGFTEVNLIRVTLVVFEYNPRAIRSYEKAGFRHEGRMRKVLNREGRRWDMLTMGILREEWMEQNGYKITN
;
A
#
# COMPACT_ATOMS: atom_id res chain seq x y z
N MET A 1 18.36 8.41 -57.67
CA MET A 1 16.90 8.19 -57.59
C MET A 1 16.65 7.09 -56.57
N ASP A 2 16.60 7.47 -55.32
CA ASP A 2 16.46 6.49 -54.22
C ASP A 2 15.10 6.66 -53.61
N GLY A 3 14.22 5.70 -53.98
CA GLY A 3 12.88 5.61 -53.47
C GLY A 3 12.90 5.02 -52.06
N HIS A 4 12.58 5.86 -51.05
CA HIS A 4 12.29 5.40 -49.73
C HIS A 4 10.90 4.74 -49.70
N PRO A 5 10.72 3.52 -49.18
CA PRO A 5 9.42 2.94 -49.05
C PRO A 5 8.65 3.68 -47.92
N ALA A 6 7.42 4.09 -48.25
CA ALA A 6 6.49 4.70 -47.33
C ALA A 6 6.25 3.78 -46.11
N ARG A 7 6.50 4.30 -44.90
CA ARG A 7 6.12 3.64 -43.66
C ARG A 7 4.58 3.42 -43.68
N GLY A 8 4.19 2.16 -43.71
CA GLY A 8 2.79 1.78 -43.57
C GLY A 8 2.21 2.38 -42.30
N MET A 9 1.16 3.18 -42.46
CA MET A 9 0.32 3.71 -41.41
C MET A 9 -0.31 2.52 -40.68
N VAL A 10 0.08 2.30 -39.43
CA VAL A 10 -0.64 1.37 -38.55
C VAL A 10 -2.06 1.95 -38.37
N PRO A 11 -3.11 1.18 -38.66
CA PRO A 11 -4.47 1.69 -38.49
C PRO A 11 -4.67 2.06 -37.00
N ASP A 12 -5.17 3.26 -36.74
CA ASP A 12 -5.63 3.71 -35.42
C ASP A 12 -6.60 2.67 -34.87
N ALA A 13 -6.11 1.76 -34.05
CA ALA A 13 -6.94 0.94 -33.21
C ALA A 13 -7.70 1.90 -32.29
N LYS A 14 -8.96 2.23 -32.63
CA LYS A 14 -9.85 3.00 -31.77
C LYS A 14 -10.00 2.26 -30.45
N TRP A 15 -9.14 2.61 -29.50
CA TRP A 15 -9.25 2.17 -28.12
C TRP A 15 -10.57 2.75 -27.55
N ARG A 16 -11.61 1.89 -27.44
CA ARG A 16 -12.96 2.26 -26.98
C ARG A 16 -13.19 1.89 -25.51
N GLY A 17 -12.16 1.89 -24.67
CA GLY A 17 -12.27 1.65 -23.24
C GLY A 17 -11.97 2.93 -22.47
N THR A 18 -12.85 3.35 -21.57
CA THR A 18 -12.48 4.30 -20.50
C THR A 18 -11.45 3.62 -19.61
N MET A 19 -10.24 4.18 -19.53
CA MET A 19 -9.26 3.73 -18.53
C MET A 19 -9.90 3.89 -17.14
N LYS A 20 -9.98 2.79 -16.40
CA LYS A 20 -10.41 2.87 -15.00
C LYS A 20 -9.36 3.68 -14.23
N ASP A 21 -9.83 4.55 -13.34
CA ASP A 21 -8.96 5.21 -12.38
C ASP A 21 -8.31 4.13 -11.49
N ILE A 22 -7.00 3.93 -11.71
CA ILE A 22 -6.24 2.87 -11.02
C ILE A 22 -6.00 3.16 -9.55
N LEU A 23 -6.10 4.43 -9.14
CA LEU A 23 -5.93 4.87 -7.76
C LEU A 23 -7.26 4.96 -6.99
N LYS A 24 -8.37 4.52 -7.59
CA LYS A 24 -9.71 4.56 -6.99
C LYS A 24 -10.24 3.14 -6.75
N GLY A 25 -10.61 2.84 -5.50
CA GLY A 25 -11.30 1.64 -5.06
C GLY A 25 -12.81 1.79 -5.03
N GLU A 26 -13.47 0.95 -4.25
CA GLU A 26 -14.92 0.99 -3.97
C GLU A 26 -15.26 1.94 -2.81
N LEU A 27 -14.37 2.04 -1.82
CA LEU A 27 -14.55 2.81 -0.58
C LEU A 27 -13.55 3.93 -0.43
N VAL A 28 -12.36 3.80 -1.07
CA VAL A 28 -11.25 4.73 -0.93
C VAL A 28 -10.67 5.15 -2.28
N ARG A 29 -9.91 6.23 -2.25
CA ARG A 29 -8.98 6.62 -3.31
C ARG A 29 -7.60 6.92 -2.73
N LEU A 30 -6.57 6.75 -3.54
CA LEU A 30 -5.21 7.19 -3.23
C LEU A 30 -4.97 8.59 -3.81
N SER A 31 -4.27 9.42 -3.07
CA SER A 31 -3.91 10.78 -3.50
C SER A 31 -2.49 11.13 -3.08
N ALA A 32 -1.94 12.19 -3.69
CA ALA A 32 -0.70 12.77 -3.21
C ALA A 32 -0.82 13.14 -1.72
N MET A 33 0.30 13.04 -1.01
CA MET A 33 0.36 13.38 0.41
C MET A 33 0.38 14.88 0.61
N ASP A 34 -0.57 15.41 1.36
CA ASP A 34 -0.51 16.75 1.91
C ASP A 34 0.23 16.68 3.26
N MET A 35 1.38 17.34 3.33
CA MET A 35 2.27 17.28 4.48
C MET A 35 1.68 17.90 5.74
N GLU A 36 0.94 18.99 5.58
CA GLU A 36 0.35 19.70 6.72
C GLU A 36 -0.82 18.90 7.31
N GLU A 37 -1.70 18.41 6.45
CA GLU A 37 -2.84 17.58 6.83
C GLU A 37 -2.38 16.26 7.46
N MET A 38 -1.45 15.56 6.80
CA MET A 38 -0.95 14.26 7.28
C MET A 38 -0.22 14.39 8.62
N SER A 39 0.65 15.40 8.76
CA SER A 39 1.39 15.60 10.01
C SER A 39 0.47 15.91 11.19
N LYS A 40 -0.58 16.70 10.95
CA LYS A 40 -1.61 17.00 11.94
C LYS A 40 -2.41 15.74 12.32
N ALA A 41 -2.87 14.99 11.32
CA ALA A 41 -3.64 13.77 11.54
C ALA A 41 -2.82 12.70 12.27
N PHE A 42 -1.59 12.43 11.82
CA PHE A 42 -0.72 11.43 12.45
C PHE A 42 -0.32 11.81 13.88
N SER A 43 -0.07 13.10 14.16
CA SER A 43 0.14 13.59 15.52
C SER A 43 -1.07 13.29 16.42
N PHE A 44 -2.28 13.45 15.90
CA PHE A 44 -3.50 13.12 16.62
C PHE A 44 -3.63 11.60 16.82
N TRP A 45 -3.47 10.79 15.77
CA TRP A 45 -3.56 9.34 15.84
C TRP A 45 -2.48 8.72 16.73
N SER A 46 -1.31 9.34 16.84
CA SER A 46 -0.23 8.85 17.70
C SER A 46 -0.58 8.84 19.19
N ARG A 47 -1.64 9.55 19.60
CA ARG A 47 -2.17 9.51 20.98
C ARG A 47 -2.88 8.19 21.28
N ASP A 48 -3.33 7.49 20.25
CA ASP A 48 -3.82 6.12 20.37
C ASP A 48 -2.63 5.14 20.36
N THR A 49 -2.27 4.67 21.56
CA THR A 49 -1.14 3.75 21.71
C THR A 49 -1.39 2.39 21.07
N GLU A 50 -2.64 1.95 20.91
CA GLU A 50 -2.97 0.74 20.17
C GLU A 50 -2.64 0.92 18.68
N PHE A 51 -3.05 2.05 18.07
CA PHE A 51 -2.66 2.37 16.69
C PHE A 51 -1.14 2.30 16.51
N ARG A 52 -0.37 2.95 17.38
CA ARG A 52 1.09 2.93 17.32
C ARG A 52 1.68 1.52 17.44
N ARG A 53 1.14 0.71 18.34
CA ARG A 53 1.60 -0.67 18.58
C ARG A 53 1.23 -1.63 17.47
N LEU A 54 0.19 -1.33 16.69
CA LEU A 54 -0.21 -2.11 15.52
C LEU A 54 0.57 -1.71 14.26
N LEU A 55 1.08 -0.46 14.22
CA LEU A 55 1.76 0.10 13.05
C LEU A 55 3.22 -0.35 12.95
N ASP A 56 3.97 -0.31 14.05
CA ASP A 56 5.38 -0.67 14.04
C ASP A 56 5.84 -1.42 15.32
N SER A 57 7.08 -1.91 15.29
CA SER A 57 7.69 -2.66 16.39
C SER A 57 8.27 -1.79 17.50
N GLY A 58 8.41 -0.49 17.27
CA GLY A 58 8.95 0.46 18.24
C GLY A 58 8.05 0.66 19.46
N ALA A 59 8.58 1.33 20.48
CA ALA A 59 7.79 1.74 21.63
C ALA A 59 6.70 2.75 21.20
N ALA A 60 5.47 2.53 21.66
CA ALA A 60 4.41 3.50 21.42
C ALA A 60 4.78 4.85 22.04
N HIS A 61 4.72 5.91 21.27
CA HIS A 61 5.01 7.27 21.72
C HIS A 61 4.07 8.27 21.04
N VAL A 62 3.84 9.39 21.70
CA VAL A 62 3.07 10.50 21.16
C VAL A 62 4.02 11.42 20.40
N SER A 63 3.66 11.76 19.17
CA SER A 63 4.47 12.62 18.31
C SER A 63 3.84 14.00 18.16
N SER A 64 4.62 15.07 18.26
CA SER A 64 4.13 16.40 17.91
C SER A 64 3.98 16.52 16.38
N GLN A 65 3.10 17.41 15.92
CA GLN A 65 2.92 17.68 14.50
C GLN A 65 4.23 18.02 13.79
N ASN A 66 5.07 18.87 14.43
CA ASN A 66 6.37 19.27 13.86
C ASN A 66 7.36 18.08 13.74
N ALA A 67 7.37 17.18 14.72
CA ALA A 67 8.19 15.96 14.64
C ALA A 67 7.72 15.03 13.52
N VAL A 68 6.41 14.86 13.38
CA VAL A 68 5.83 14.07 12.28
C VAL A 68 6.14 14.72 10.93
N LYS A 69 5.98 16.06 10.80
CA LYS A 69 6.27 16.77 9.56
C LYS A 69 7.71 16.57 9.12
N LYS A 70 8.69 16.73 10.03
CA LYS A 70 10.10 16.48 9.73
C LYS A 70 10.38 15.03 9.31
N TRP A 71 9.70 14.06 9.94
CA TRP A 71 9.83 12.66 9.57
C TRP A 71 9.27 12.40 8.17
N LEU A 72 8.10 12.96 7.82
CA LEU A 72 7.51 12.86 6.49
C LEU A 72 8.38 13.53 5.43
N GLU A 73 8.87 14.77 5.69
CA GLU A 73 9.77 15.51 4.79
C GLU A 73 11.01 14.68 4.47
N LYS A 74 11.66 14.13 5.50
CA LYS A 74 12.81 13.25 5.32
C LYS A 74 12.45 12.02 4.48
N GLY A 75 11.32 11.37 4.75
CA GLY A 75 10.87 10.21 3.98
C GLY A 75 10.58 10.55 2.52
N LEU A 76 10.06 11.74 2.23
CA LEU A 76 9.80 12.21 0.87
C LEU A 76 11.08 12.63 0.12
N ASP A 77 12.04 13.26 0.80
CA ASP A 77 13.33 13.62 0.21
C ASP A 77 14.18 12.38 -0.10
N GLU A 78 14.08 11.36 0.73
CA GLU A 78 14.67 10.04 0.49
C GLU A 78 13.84 9.20 -0.50
N GLN A 79 12.70 9.72 -1.00
CA GLN A 79 11.91 9.07 -2.04
C GLN A 79 12.73 8.95 -3.32
N SER A 80 13.51 7.91 -3.30
CA SER A 80 14.06 7.35 -4.51
C SER A 80 12.91 6.87 -5.41
N ILE A 81 13.20 6.59 -6.65
CA ILE A 81 12.34 5.85 -7.59
C ILE A 81 11.69 4.57 -6.98
N ASN A 82 12.10 4.20 -5.77
CA ASN A 82 11.70 2.98 -5.07
C ASN A 82 10.47 3.14 -4.18
N MET A 83 10.08 4.37 -3.79
CA MET A 83 9.00 4.60 -2.85
C MET A 83 7.78 5.24 -3.54
N HIS A 84 6.64 4.57 -3.45
CA HIS A 84 5.35 5.10 -3.87
C HIS A 84 4.48 5.26 -2.64
N TRP A 85 4.33 6.49 -2.14
CA TRP A 85 3.65 6.79 -0.88
C TRP A 85 2.42 7.68 -1.11
N PHE A 86 1.27 7.25 -0.60
CA PHE A 86 -0.02 7.88 -0.86
C PHE A 86 -0.80 8.13 0.43
N SER A 87 -1.57 9.20 0.44
CA SER A 87 -2.68 9.38 1.38
C SER A 87 -3.87 8.52 0.98
N ILE A 88 -4.53 7.91 1.96
CA ILE A 88 -5.78 7.16 1.79
C ILE A 88 -6.94 8.11 2.11
N ARG A 89 -7.82 8.34 1.14
CA ARG A 89 -9.01 9.16 1.32
C ARG A 89 -10.29 8.36 1.13
N LYS A 90 -11.25 8.63 1.97
CA LYS A 90 -12.60 8.06 1.85
C LYS A 90 -13.30 8.64 0.61
N LEU A 91 -14.05 7.83 -0.13
CA LEU A 91 -14.67 8.28 -1.40
C LEU A 91 -15.85 9.22 -1.23
N ASP A 92 -16.62 9.08 -0.15
CA ASP A 92 -17.88 9.81 0.02
C ASP A 92 -17.70 11.25 0.54
N ASP A 93 -16.71 11.49 1.40
CA ASP A 93 -16.49 12.80 2.05
C ASP A 93 -15.05 13.33 1.92
N ASP A 94 -14.19 12.62 1.18
CA ASP A 94 -12.78 12.92 0.95
C ASP A 94 -11.90 13.00 2.21
N ARG A 95 -12.39 12.50 3.34
CA ARG A 95 -11.68 12.52 4.61
C ARG A 95 -10.42 11.66 4.56
N LEU A 96 -9.33 12.17 5.14
CA LEU A 96 -8.08 11.45 5.30
C LEU A 96 -8.26 10.30 6.32
N LEU A 97 -7.98 9.07 5.90
CA LEU A 97 -8.07 7.87 6.73
C LEU A 97 -6.72 7.36 7.22
N GLY A 98 -5.65 7.64 6.47
CA GLY A 98 -4.33 7.10 6.74
C GLY A 98 -3.41 7.23 5.54
N ASP A 99 -2.42 6.37 5.51
CA ASP A 99 -1.43 6.30 4.44
C ASP A 99 -1.12 4.86 4.04
N ILE A 100 -0.60 4.71 2.83
CA ILE A 100 -0.11 3.44 2.29
C ILE A 100 1.13 3.70 1.46
N ASP A 101 2.14 2.87 1.66
CA ASP A 101 3.36 2.90 0.87
C ASP A 101 3.63 1.57 0.18
N LEU A 102 4.31 1.66 -0.95
CA LEU A 102 4.85 0.54 -1.71
C LEU A 102 6.33 0.82 -1.96
N TYR A 103 7.19 0.13 -1.22
CA TYR A 103 8.64 0.27 -1.32
C TYR A 103 9.24 -0.86 -2.15
N VAL A 104 9.77 -0.52 -3.33
CA VAL A 104 10.46 -1.48 -4.21
C VAL A 104 11.84 -1.76 -3.63
N ASN A 105 11.99 -2.87 -2.95
CA ASN A 105 13.23 -3.28 -2.28
C ASN A 105 14.15 -4.11 -3.18
N ASN A 106 13.64 -4.61 -4.32
CA ASN A 106 14.39 -5.45 -5.25
C ASN A 106 13.91 -5.23 -6.70
N TRP A 107 14.52 -4.31 -7.44
CA TRP A 107 14.19 -4.07 -8.85
C TRP A 107 14.49 -5.25 -9.78
N PRO A 108 15.64 -5.97 -9.69
CA PRO A 108 15.84 -7.17 -10.47
C PRO A 108 14.77 -8.23 -10.27
N GLY A 109 14.29 -8.42 -9.04
CA GLY A 109 13.20 -9.32 -8.70
C GLY A 109 11.80 -8.72 -8.89
N ARG A 110 11.69 -7.42 -9.18
CA ARG A 110 10.42 -6.66 -9.24
C ARG A 110 9.55 -6.93 -8.01
N GLU A 111 10.16 -6.82 -6.86
CA GLU A 111 9.53 -7.08 -5.56
C GLU A 111 9.43 -5.79 -4.75
N ALA A 112 8.30 -5.62 -4.07
CA ALA A 112 8.08 -4.51 -3.16
C ALA A 112 7.51 -4.98 -1.81
N PHE A 113 7.81 -4.19 -0.79
CA PHE A 113 7.11 -4.21 0.50
C PHE A 113 5.96 -3.22 0.50
N VAL A 114 4.84 -3.59 1.13
CA VAL A 114 3.71 -2.68 1.33
C VAL A 114 3.50 -2.43 2.82
N GLY A 115 3.40 -1.14 3.18
CA GLY A 115 3.01 -0.65 4.50
C GLY A 115 1.64 0.01 4.46
N LEU A 116 0.82 -0.17 5.50
CA LEU A 116 -0.54 0.36 5.60
C LEU A 116 -0.82 0.86 7.01
N GLY A 117 -1.19 2.14 7.14
CA GLY A 117 -1.71 2.74 8.35
C GLY A 117 -3.11 3.33 8.16
N ILE A 118 -4.12 2.85 8.91
CA ILE A 118 -5.40 3.53 9.06
C ILE A 118 -5.46 4.08 10.47
N GLY A 119 -5.29 5.40 10.58
CA GLY A 119 -5.12 6.07 11.86
C GLY A 119 -6.43 6.24 12.63
N GLU A 120 -7.53 6.40 11.92
CA GLU A 120 -8.83 6.69 12.50
C GLU A 120 -9.52 5.41 13.00
N ARG A 121 -9.59 5.26 14.33
CA ARG A 121 -10.16 4.06 14.99
C ARG A 121 -11.58 3.72 14.53
N GLU A 122 -12.41 4.73 14.33
CA GLU A 122 -13.80 4.56 13.87
C GLU A 122 -13.90 3.97 12.46
N SER A 123 -12.84 4.08 11.68
CA SER A 123 -12.73 3.52 10.34
C SER A 123 -12.28 2.05 10.32
N TRP A 124 -11.88 1.51 11.46
CA TRP A 124 -11.44 0.13 11.56
C TRP A 124 -12.57 -0.88 11.40
N GLY A 125 -12.30 -2.00 10.75
CA GLY A 125 -13.29 -3.08 10.54
C GLY A 125 -14.34 -2.80 9.48
N ARG A 126 -14.30 -1.66 8.79
CA ARG A 126 -15.30 -1.22 7.81
C ARG A 126 -14.91 -1.53 6.33
N GLY A 127 -13.88 -2.33 6.11
CA GLY A 127 -13.46 -2.74 4.77
C GLY A 127 -12.42 -1.83 4.09
N TYR A 128 -12.15 -0.64 4.61
CA TYR A 128 -11.20 0.31 4.02
C TYR A 128 -9.80 -0.29 3.80
N GLY A 129 -9.28 -1.03 4.80
CA GLY A 129 -7.97 -1.69 4.68
C GLY A 129 -7.91 -2.72 3.55
N THR A 130 -8.98 -3.49 3.35
CA THR A 130 -9.05 -4.45 2.25
C THR A 130 -9.14 -3.74 0.89
N ASP A 131 -9.96 -2.68 0.82
CA ASP A 131 -10.14 -1.94 -0.43
C ASP A 131 -8.86 -1.23 -0.86
N VAL A 132 -8.18 -0.55 0.08
CA VAL A 132 -6.91 0.12 -0.25
C VAL A 132 -5.81 -0.86 -0.65
N MET A 133 -5.75 -2.06 -0.04
CA MET A 133 -4.81 -3.11 -0.47
C MET A 133 -5.09 -3.57 -1.90
N LYS A 134 -6.35 -3.71 -2.31
CA LYS A 134 -6.70 -4.02 -3.71
C LYS A 134 -6.27 -2.92 -4.67
N VAL A 135 -6.41 -1.66 -4.28
CA VAL A 135 -5.98 -0.51 -5.09
C VAL A 135 -4.46 -0.50 -5.27
N ILE A 136 -3.69 -0.64 -4.18
CA ILE A 136 -2.23 -0.59 -4.27
C ILE A 136 -1.64 -1.80 -5.00
N LEU A 137 -2.25 -2.99 -4.87
CA LEU A 137 -1.85 -4.17 -5.63
C LEU A 137 -2.08 -3.97 -7.13
N ARG A 138 -3.24 -3.40 -7.51
CA ARG A 138 -3.52 -3.05 -8.91
C ARG A 138 -2.44 -2.10 -9.42
N TYR A 139 -2.16 -1.00 -8.72
CA TYR A 139 -1.11 -0.06 -9.06
C TYR A 139 0.26 -0.74 -9.18
N GLY A 140 0.66 -1.53 -8.19
CA GLY A 140 1.95 -2.22 -8.17
C GLY A 140 2.14 -3.18 -9.34
N PHE A 141 1.10 -3.97 -9.67
CA PHE A 141 1.20 -4.97 -10.73
C PHE A 141 0.99 -4.42 -12.15
N THR A 142 0.20 -3.35 -12.32
CA THR A 142 -0.11 -2.80 -13.66
C THR A 142 0.73 -1.60 -14.04
N GLU A 143 1.12 -0.74 -13.11
CA GLU A 143 1.90 0.47 -13.40
C GLU A 143 3.38 0.32 -13.05
N VAL A 144 3.69 -0.16 -11.83
CA VAL A 144 5.09 -0.39 -11.41
C VAL A 144 5.66 -1.68 -12.00
N ASN A 145 4.78 -2.53 -12.54
CA ASN A 145 5.15 -3.79 -13.20
C ASN A 145 5.85 -4.78 -12.26
N LEU A 146 5.43 -4.82 -10.99
CA LEU A 146 5.95 -5.77 -10.01
C LEU A 146 5.57 -7.21 -10.35
N ILE A 147 6.33 -8.17 -9.81
CA ILE A 147 6.03 -9.60 -9.86
C ILE A 147 5.51 -10.09 -8.51
N ARG A 148 5.93 -9.42 -7.44
CA ARG A 148 5.63 -9.83 -6.06
C ARG A 148 5.42 -8.62 -5.16
N VAL A 149 4.46 -8.73 -4.24
CA VAL A 149 4.29 -7.78 -3.13
C VAL A 149 4.27 -8.56 -1.82
N THR A 150 5.05 -8.10 -0.84
CA THR A 150 5.22 -8.73 0.46
C THR A 150 4.84 -7.74 1.57
N LEU A 151 4.41 -8.25 2.69
CA LEU A 151 4.19 -7.49 3.92
C LEU A 151 4.57 -8.30 5.15
N VAL A 152 4.72 -7.60 6.27
CA VAL A 152 4.79 -8.23 7.59
C VAL A 152 3.65 -7.73 8.47
N VAL A 153 3.18 -8.59 9.38
CA VAL A 153 2.10 -8.26 10.31
C VAL A 153 2.30 -8.97 11.64
N PHE A 154 1.99 -8.27 12.73
CA PHE A 154 2.07 -8.88 14.06
C PHE A 154 0.92 -9.87 14.28
N GLU A 155 1.20 -11.02 14.89
CA GLU A 155 0.17 -12.05 15.16
C GLU A 155 -0.99 -11.54 16.02
N TYR A 156 -0.77 -10.49 16.83
CA TYR A 156 -1.81 -9.85 17.63
C TYR A 156 -2.66 -8.83 16.86
N ASN A 157 -2.49 -8.71 15.53
CA ASN A 157 -3.34 -7.87 14.66
C ASN A 157 -4.23 -8.71 13.73
N PRO A 158 -5.19 -9.48 14.27
CA PRO A 158 -6.03 -10.37 13.45
C PRO A 158 -6.91 -9.62 12.46
N ARG A 159 -7.18 -8.34 12.71
CA ARG A 159 -7.93 -7.48 11.78
C ARG A 159 -7.15 -7.22 10.50
N ALA A 160 -5.87 -6.85 10.62
CA ALA A 160 -5.00 -6.65 9.46
C ALA A 160 -4.78 -7.96 8.70
N ILE A 161 -4.50 -9.06 9.40
CA ILE A 161 -4.33 -10.39 8.79
C ILE A 161 -5.54 -10.73 7.91
N ARG A 162 -6.75 -10.64 8.44
CA ARG A 162 -7.98 -10.90 7.67
C ARG A 162 -8.17 -9.94 6.49
N SER A 163 -7.70 -8.69 6.62
CA SER A 163 -7.76 -7.71 5.53
C SER A 163 -6.84 -8.12 4.38
N TYR A 164 -5.64 -8.57 4.69
CA TYR A 164 -4.64 -9.01 3.72
C TYR A 164 -5.05 -10.33 3.05
N GLU A 165 -5.56 -11.29 3.80
CA GLU A 165 -6.12 -12.54 3.25
C GLU A 165 -7.25 -12.24 2.25
N LYS A 166 -8.18 -11.31 2.58
CA LYS A 166 -9.26 -10.88 1.67
C LYS A 166 -8.75 -10.13 0.43
N ALA A 167 -7.57 -9.52 0.51
CA ALA A 167 -6.93 -8.88 -0.65
C ALA A 167 -6.11 -9.88 -1.50
N GLY A 168 -6.00 -11.13 -1.06
CA GLY A 168 -5.36 -12.22 -1.81
C GLY A 168 -3.97 -12.62 -1.31
N PHE A 169 -3.46 -12.00 -0.25
CA PHE A 169 -2.18 -12.38 0.33
C PHE A 169 -2.23 -13.77 0.98
N ARG A 170 -1.15 -14.51 0.87
CA ARG A 170 -0.96 -15.82 1.50
C ARG A 170 0.13 -15.76 2.57
N HIS A 171 -0.02 -16.58 3.60
CA HIS A 171 1.01 -16.76 4.61
C HIS A 171 2.24 -17.45 4.02
N GLU A 172 3.43 -16.90 4.26
CA GLU A 172 4.69 -17.44 3.73
C GLU A 172 5.72 -17.75 4.81
N GLY A 173 5.59 -17.10 5.98
CA GLY A 173 6.54 -17.32 7.06
C GLY A 173 6.07 -16.77 8.40
N ARG A 174 6.83 -17.15 9.43
CA ARG A 174 6.62 -16.73 10.81
C ARG A 174 7.96 -16.53 11.51
N MET A 175 8.24 -15.29 11.88
CA MET A 175 9.37 -14.97 12.75
C MET A 175 8.93 -15.08 14.20
N ARG A 176 9.42 -16.10 14.89
CA ARG A 176 8.97 -16.41 16.25
C ARG A 176 9.58 -15.45 17.26
N LYS A 177 8.75 -14.96 18.20
CA LYS A 177 9.15 -14.23 19.41
C LYS A 177 9.99 -12.97 19.16
N VAL A 178 9.78 -12.29 18.02
CA VAL A 178 10.58 -11.12 17.63
C VAL A 178 10.26 -9.89 18.44
N LEU A 179 9.04 -9.77 18.95
CA LEU A 179 8.58 -8.58 19.65
C LEU A 179 8.23 -8.92 21.09
N ASN A 180 8.70 -8.09 22.03
CA ASN A 180 8.34 -8.18 23.43
C ASN A 180 7.39 -7.03 23.79
N ARG A 181 6.13 -7.37 24.18
CA ARG A 181 5.14 -6.40 24.67
C ARG A 181 4.41 -6.98 25.87
N GLU A 182 4.31 -6.19 26.92
CA GLU A 182 3.57 -6.57 28.17
C GLU A 182 4.04 -7.92 28.75
N GLY A 183 5.37 -8.13 28.75
CA GLY A 183 5.95 -9.36 29.28
C GLY A 183 5.75 -10.60 28.42
N ARG A 184 5.09 -10.48 27.26
CA ARG A 184 4.86 -11.55 26.30
C ARG A 184 5.67 -11.35 25.02
N ARG A 185 6.21 -12.45 24.50
CA ARG A 185 6.85 -12.50 23.19
C ARG A 185 5.82 -12.83 22.12
N TRP A 186 5.81 -12.01 21.06
CA TRP A 186 4.89 -12.11 19.94
C TRP A 186 5.64 -12.45 18.66
N ASP A 187 4.96 -13.16 17.79
CA ASP A 187 5.48 -13.51 16.47
C ASP A 187 5.11 -12.41 15.45
N MET A 188 5.90 -12.37 14.37
CA MET A 188 5.59 -11.56 13.19
C MET A 188 5.42 -12.52 12.00
N LEU A 189 4.33 -12.35 11.28
CA LEU A 189 3.97 -13.15 10.12
C LEU A 189 4.43 -12.42 8.86
N THR A 190 4.95 -13.17 7.90
CA THR A 190 5.22 -12.69 6.54
C THR A 190 4.11 -13.19 5.64
N MET A 191 3.54 -12.29 4.83
CA MET A 191 2.55 -12.64 3.83
C MET A 191 2.97 -12.05 2.48
N GLY A 192 2.65 -12.75 1.40
CA GLY A 192 2.99 -12.33 0.04
C GLY A 192 1.88 -12.62 -0.95
N ILE A 193 1.92 -11.96 -2.09
CA ILE A 193 1.07 -12.22 -3.25
C ILE A 193 1.89 -12.07 -4.53
N LEU A 194 1.74 -13.04 -5.43
CA LEU A 194 2.36 -13.00 -6.75
C LEU A 194 1.43 -12.33 -7.77
N ARG A 195 2.01 -11.70 -8.79
CA ARG A 195 1.23 -11.10 -9.89
C ARG A 195 0.28 -12.12 -10.53
N GLU A 196 0.74 -13.33 -10.76
CA GLU A 196 -0.05 -14.38 -11.39
C GLU A 196 -1.29 -14.73 -10.56
N GLU A 197 -1.14 -14.87 -9.24
CA GLU A 197 -2.23 -15.11 -8.31
C GLU A 197 -3.24 -13.96 -8.29
N TRP A 198 -2.73 -12.71 -8.31
CA TRP A 198 -3.55 -11.52 -8.38
C TRP A 198 -4.31 -11.43 -9.71
N MET A 199 -3.65 -11.74 -10.84
CA MET A 199 -4.27 -11.74 -12.16
C MET A 199 -5.39 -12.76 -12.24
N GLU A 200 -5.18 -13.97 -11.76
CA GLU A 200 -6.19 -15.04 -11.71
C GLU A 200 -7.41 -14.60 -10.90
N GLN A 201 -7.20 -14.06 -9.70
CA GLN A 201 -8.27 -13.59 -8.81
C GLN A 201 -9.09 -12.42 -9.41
N ASN A 202 -8.49 -11.61 -10.27
CA ASN A 202 -9.10 -10.40 -10.84
C ASN A 202 -9.51 -10.56 -12.32
N GLY A 203 -9.42 -11.75 -12.89
CA GLY A 203 -9.87 -12.06 -14.25
C GLY A 203 -8.97 -11.46 -15.35
N TYR A 204 -7.73 -11.11 -15.05
CA TYR A 204 -6.76 -10.69 -16.05
C TYR A 204 -6.19 -11.92 -16.76
N LYS A 205 -6.12 -11.86 -18.09
CA LYS A 205 -5.47 -12.91 -18.89
C LYS A 205 -3.98 -12.60 -19.03
N ILE A 206 -3.14 -13.59 -18.76
CA ILE A 206 -1.72 -13.52 -19.11
C ILE A 206 -1.68 -13.69 -20.64
N THR A 207 -1.42 -12.61 -21.38
CA THR A 207 -1.03 -12.70 -22.79
C THR A 207 0.48 -12.94 -22.83
N ASN A 208 0.87 -14.16 -23.21
CA ASN A 208 2.27 -14.50 -23.50
C ASN A 208 2.77 -13.71 -24.70
#